data_254b4361920adc17bbd9b28b113a5ac4
#
_entry.id   254b4361920adc17bbd9b28b113a5ac4
#
_cell.length_a   1.000
_cell.length_b   1.000
_cell.length_c   1.000
_cell.angle_alpha   90.00
_cell.angle_beta   90.00
_cell.angle_gamma   90.00
#
_symmetry.space_group_name_H-M   'P 1'
#
loop_
_entity.id
_entity.type
_entity.pdbx_description
1 polymer ?
#
loop_
_entity_poly.entity_id
_entity_poly.type
_entity_poly.pdbx_seq_one_letter_code
_entity_poly.pdbx_strand_id
1 'polypeptide(L)'
;MYVISEGMGEKWRPLAVFFCVAGFFVATPIFQANQIIAAANEIVFQPAGTEASLSGDLVMGLVLTLLTSIVIFGGIQRIGLWAARLVPAMVLLYLISVGCILLIHASNIIPSLILIIEDAFAANAVLGGAVGAIILAGARRAAFSNEAGIGTAPMMHGATKTEEPIREGLVAMLGPAIDTILVCTLTGLCILVTGVWESSDSSGIALTVEAFQTSLPFLGSYILAFCVLVFGFTTIVGLSYYGRKCLSFIIGARYGWYFNYWYVGIIIVGLSLIHI
;
A
#
# COMPACT_ATOMS: atom_id res chain seq x y z
N MET A 1 19.62 -1.03 -7.74
CA MET A 1 20.68 -1.94 -8.20
C MET A 1 21.74 -1.27 -9.09
N TYR A 2 21.36 -0.60 -10.20
CA TYR A 2 22.34 0.08 -11.08
C TYR A 2 23.15 1.16 -10.36
N VAL A 3 22.56 1.94 -9.49
CA VAL A 3 23.26 2.93 -8.66
C VAL A 3 24.38 2.27 -7.81
N ILE A 4 24.14 1.06 -7.31
CA ILE A 4 25.14 0.33 -6.53
C ILE A 4 26.25 -0.18 -7.44
N SER A 5 25.92 -0.84 -8.56
CA SER A 5 26.94 -1.46 -9.42
C SER A 5 27.75 -0.44 -10.23
N GLU A 6 27.12 0.63 -10.72
CA GLU A 6 27.78 1.63 -11.56
C GLU A 6 28.31 2.82 -10.74
N GLY A 7 27.59 3.24 -9.70
CA GLY A 7 27.96 4.38 -8.85
C GLY A 7 29.04 4.03 -7.82
N MET A 8 28.97 2.84 -7.20
CA MET A 8 29.94 2.37 -6.19
C MET A 8 31.03 1.45 -6.77
N GLY A 9 30.84 0.99 -8.01
CA GLY A 9 31.78 0.15 -8.74
C GLY A 9 31.49 -1.35 -8.61
N GLU A 10 32.14 -2.13 -9.49
CA GLU A 10 31.96 -3.57 -9.66
C GLU A 10 32.13 -4.40 -8.36
N LYS A 11 32.95 -3.93 -7.43
CA LYS A 11 33.16 -4.59 -6.13
C LYS A 11 31.87 -4.72 -5.32
N TRP A 12 30.93 -3.82 -5.53
CA TRP A 12 29.64 -3.77 -4.80
C TRP A 12 28.50 -4.52 -5.53
N ARG A 13 28.81 -5.15 -6.66
CA ARG A 13 27.84 -5.96 -7.40
C ARG A 13 27.12 -7.02 -6.57
N PRO A 14 27.78 -7.74 -5.61
CA PRO A 14 27.09 -8.68 -4.73
C PRO A 14 25.96 -8.03 -3.91
N LEU A 15 26.15 -6.78 -3.44
CA LEU A 15 25.12 -6.04 -2.72
C LEU A 15 23.95 -5.68 -3.65
N ALA A 16 24.22 -5.32 -4.90
CA ALA A 16 23.18 -5.06 -5.91
C ALA A 16 22.37 -6.32 -6.22
N VAL A 17 23.02 -7.49 -6.29
CA VAL A 17 22.35 -8.78 -6.48
C VAL A 17 21.52 -9.13 -5.25
N PHE A 18 22.05 -8.97 -4.04
CA PHE A 18 21.28 -9.18 -2.80
C PHE A 18 20.02 -8.30 -2.75
N PHE A 19 20.17 -7.01 -3.09
CA PHE A 19 19.02 -6.11 -3.21
C PHE A 19 17.97 -6.61 -4.22
N CYS A 20 18.41 -7.12 -5.38
CA CYS A 20 17.51 -7.65 -6.39
C CYS A 20 16.79 -8.93 -5.93
N VAL A 21 17.47 -9.81 -5.21
CA VAL A 21 16.86 -11.03 -4.64
C VAL A 21 15.80 -10.64 -3.59
N ALA A 22 16.14 -9.75 -2.66
CA ALA A 22 15.19 -9.22 -1.68
C ALA A 22 14.02 -8.54 -2.35
N GLY A 23 14.28 -7.66 -3.33
CA GLY A 23 13.26 -6.93 -4.10
C GLY A 23 12.34 -7.84 -4.91
N PHE A 24 12.82 -8.98 -5.39
CA PHE A 24 12.00 -9.98 -6.06
C PHE A 24 10.92 -10.55 -5.11
N PHE A 25 11.29 -10.87 -3.88
CA PHE A 25 10.33 -11.37 -2.87
C PHE A 25 9.37 -10.28 -2.39
N VAL A 26 9.87 -9.06 -2.16
CA VAL A 26 9.03 -7.92 -1.77
C VAL A 26 8.03 -7.55 -2.86
N ALA A 27 8.38 -7.76 -4.13
CA ALA A 27 7.51 -7.49 -5.27
C ALA A 27 6.38 -8.53 -5.45
N THR A 28 6.13 -9.43 -4.49
CA THR A 28 5.00 -10.38 -4.60
C THR A 28 3.67 -9.69 -4.30
N PRO A 29 2.62 -9.93 -5.12
CA PRO A 29 1.33 -9.26 -4.99
C PRO A 29 0.37 -9.90 -3.98
N ILE A 30 0.80 -10.97 -3.28
CA ILE A 30 -0.07 -11.82 -2.44
C ILE A 30 -0.79 -10.99 -1.38
N PHE A 31 -0.05 -10.19 -0.64
CA PHE A 31 -0.62 -9.37 0.43
C PHE A 31 -1.65 -8.37 -0.09
N GLN A 32 -1.34 -7.65 -1.16
CA GLN A 32 -2.23 -6.64 -1.75
C GLN A 32 -3.49 -7.29 -2.35
N ALA A 33 -3.35 -8.43 -3.02
CA ALA A 33 -4.49 -9.17 -3.57
C ALA A 33 -5.42 -9.64 -2.44
N ASN A 34 -4.87 -10.18 -1.35
CA ASN A 34 -5.62 -10.59 -0.17
C ASN A 34 -6.38 -9.40 0.46
N GLN A 35 -5.71 -8.25 0.67
CA GLN A 35 -6.36 -7.06 1.25
C GLN A 35 -7.48 -6.50 0.38
N ILE A 36 -7.35 -6.53 -0.95
CA ILE A 36 -8.41 -6.10 -1.88
C ILE A 36 -9.65 -6.98 -1.70
N ILE A 37 -9.48 -8.29 -1.64
CA ILE A 37 -10.61 -9.23 -1.52
C ILE A 37 -11.23 -9.16 -0.13
N ALA A 38 -10.41 -9.08 0.93
CA ALA A 38 -10.92 -8.89 2.28
C ALA A 38 -11.77 -7.63 2.40
N ALA A 39 -11.28 -6.50 1.87
CA ALA A 39 -12.04 -5.24 1.85
C ALA A 39 -13.34 -5.34 1.03
N ALA A 40 -13.31 -6.04 -0.09
CA ALA A 40 -14.51 -6.21 -0.90
C ALA A 40 -15.53 -7.13 -0.23
N ASN A 41 -15.10 -8.19 0.45
CA ASN A 41 -15.97 -9.05 1.24
C ASN A 41 -16.64 -8.27 2.37
N GLU A 42 -15.88 -7.50 3.13
CA GLU A 42 -16.38 -6.69 4.25
C GLU A 42 -17.41 -5.65 3.81
N ILE A 43 -17.14 -4.95 2.70
CA ILE A 43 -17.88 -3.74 2.33
C ILE A 43 -19.01 -4.03 1.34
N VAL A 44 -18.83 -5.02 0.45
CA VAL A 44 -19.77 -5.28 -0.65
C VAL A 44 -20.63 -6.50 -0.37
N PHE A 45 -20.03 -7.60 0.10
CA PHE A 45 -20.75 -8.87 0.20
C PHE A 45 -21.45 -9.05 1.55
N GLN A 46 -20.84 -8.70 2.68
CA GLN A 46 -21.49 -8.81 3.99
C GLN A 46 -22.77 -7.97 4.11
N PRO A 47 -22.80 -6.69 3.70
CA PRO A 47 -24.03 -5.90 3.74
C PRO A 47 -25.13 -6.43 2.81
N ALA A 48 -24.75 -7.13 1.73
CA ALA A 48 -25.70 -7.74 0.79
C ALA A 48 -26.26 -9.09 1.29
N GLY A 49 -25.89 -9.53 2.49
CA GLY A 49 -26.31 -10.82 3.06
C GLY A 49 -25.72 -12.04 2.32
N THR A 50 -24.69 -11.81 1.54
CA THR A 50 -23.99 -12.88 0.81
C THR A 50 -22.77 -13.27 1.63
N GLU A 51 -22.73 -14.48 2.17
CA GLU A 51 -21.54 -14.98 2.86
C GLU A 51 -20.35 -15.01 1.90
N ALA A 52 -19.16 -14.72 2.43
CA ALA A 52 -17.92 -14.86 1.69
C ALA A 52 -17.85 -16.29 1.11
N SER A 53 -18.00 -16.39 -0.19
CA SER A 53 -18.02 -17.67 -0.89
C SER A 53 -16.72 -17.82 -1.69
N LEU A 54 -16.12 -19.00 -1.62
CA LEU A 54 -14.94 -19.34 -2.41
C LEU A 54 -15.12 -19.00 -3.90
N SER A 55 -16.33 -19.19 -4.43
CA SER A 55 -16.66 -18.85 -5.82
C SER A 55 -16.65 -17.34 -6.06
N GLY A 56 -17.12 -16.53 -5.12
CA GLY A 56 -17.10 -15.07 -5.20
C GLY A 56 -15.67 -14.53 -5.20
N ASP A 57 -14.85 -15.01 -4.27
CA ASP A 57 -13.43 -14.65 -4.16
C ASP A 57 -12.64 -15.02 -5.41
N LEU A 58 -12.90 -16.21 -5.98
CA LEU A 58 -12.29 -16.63 -7.23
C LEU A 58 -12.69 -15.74 -8.42
N VAL A 59 -13.96 -15.35 -8.53
CA VAL A 59 -14.42 -14.46 -9.59
C VAL A 59 -13.76 -13.10 -9.47
N MET A 60 -13.75 -12.51 -8.27
CA MET A 60 -13.08 -11.22 -8.04
C MET A 60 -11.59 -11.29 -8.33
N GLY A 61 -10.95 -12.34 -7.89
CA GLY A 61 -9.55 -12.55 -8.17
C GLY A 61 -9.24 -12.73 -9.65
N LEU A 62 -10.07 -13.43 -10.39
CA LEU A 62 -9.93 -13.55 -11.84
C LEU A 62 -10.09 -12.18 -12.53
N VAL A 63 -11.05 -11.37 -12.09
CA VAL A 63 -11.23 -10.00 -12.59
C VAL A 63 -10.00 -9.16 -12.30
N LEU A 64 -9.50 -9.18 -11.05
CA LEU A 64 -8.28 -8.47 -10.65
C LEU A 64 -7.07 -8.92 -11.48
N THR A 65 -6.92 -10.24 -11.67
CA THR A 65 -5.83 -10.82 -12.47
C THR A 65 -5.92 -10.38 -13.93
N LEU A 66 -7.11 -10.35 -14.51
CA LEU A 66 -7.34 -9.92 -15.89
C LEU A 66 -6.98 -8.44 -16.04
N LEU A 67 -7.51 -7.56 -15.18
CA LEU A 67 -7.22 -6.12 -15.21
C LEU A 67 -5.72 -5.84 -15.03
N THR A 68 -5.10 -6.52 -14.06
CA THR A 68 -3.66 -6.40 -13.82
C THR A 68 -2.85 -6.85 -15.03
N SER A 69 -3.22 -7.96 -15.66
CA SER A 69 -2.55 -8.47 -16.86
C SER A 69 -2.62 -7.47 -18.01
N ILE A 70 -3.79 -6.89 -18.28
CA ILE A 70 -3.97 -5.88 -19.34
C ILE A 70 -3.01 -4.70 -19.16
N VAL A 71 -2.78 -4.27 -17.92
CA VAL A 71 -1.90 -3.13 -17.64
C VAL A 71 -0.44 -3.54 -17.68
N ILE A 72 -0.04 -4.63 -17.03
CA ILE A 72 1.36 -5.06 -16.90
C ILE A 72 1.96 -5.42 -18.25
N PHE A 73 1.23 -6.14 -19.10
CA PHE A 73 1.70 -6.49 -20.44
C PHE A 73 1.82 -5.28 -21.38
N GLY A 74 1.24 -4.13 -21.02
CA GLY A 74 1.47 -2.85 -21.71
C GLY A 74 2.75 -2.11 -21.33
N GLY A 75 3.51 -2.62 -20.33
CA GLY A 75 4.79 -2.07 -19.88
C GLY A 75 4.66 -0.77 -19.07
N ILE A 76 5.83 -0.17 -18.74
CA ILE A 76 5.92 0.97 -17.83
C ILE A 76 5.08 2.19 -18.27
N GLN A 77 4.94 2.42 -19.55
CA GLN A 77 4.15 3.55 -20.05
C GLN A 77 2.66 3.40 -19.72
N ARG A 78 2.12 2.18 -19.87
CA ARG A 78 0.73 1.90 -19.54
C ARG A 78 0.51 1.93 -18.02
N ILE A 79 1.45 1.38 -17.25
CA ILE A 79 1.45 1.45 -15.78
C ILE A 79 1.38 2.91 -15.34
N GLY A 80 2.27 3.77 -15.87
CA GLY A 80 2.29 5.19 -15.55
C GLY A 80 1.01 5.92 -15.91
N LEU A 81 0.42 5.63 -17.08
CA LEU A 81 -0.84 6.24 -17.50
C LEU A 81 -2.02 5.90 -16.57
N TRP A 82 -2.14 4.65 -16.16
CA TRP A 82 -3.18 4.24 -15.23
C TRP A 82 -2.96 4.84 -13.84
N ALA A 83 -1.74 4.79 -13.31
CA ALA A 83 -1.41 5.39 -12.03
C ALA A 83 -1.65 6.90 -12.01
N ALA A 84 -1.20 7.63 -13.03
CA ALA A 84 -1.37 9.08 -13.15
C ALA A 84 -2.83 9.55 -13.18
N ARG A 85 -3.77 8.69 -13.59
CA ARG A 85 -5.20 9.01 -13.61
C ARG A 85 -5.91 8.58 -12.33
N LEU A 86 -5.64 7.36 -11.86
CA LEU A 86 -6.37 6.76 -10.75
C LEU A 86 -5.91 7.30 -9.40
N VAL A 87 -4.60 7.44 -9.19
CA VAL A 87 -4.05 7.81 -7.88
C VAL A 87 -4.46 9.21 -7.44
N PRO A 88 -4.35 10.28 -8.26
CA PRO A 88 -4.76 11.62 -7.83
C PRO A 88 -6.27 11.70 -7.53
N ALA A 89 -7.11 11.04 -8.33
CA ALA A 89 -8.55 11.02 -8.11
C ALA A 89 -8.90 10.30 -6.80
N MET A 90 -8.27 9.15 -6.53
CA MET A 90 -8.44 8.42 -5.29
C MET A 90 -7.97 9.22 -4.08
N VAL A 91 -6.76 9.79 -4.13
CA VAL A 91 -6.20 10.58 -3.02
C VAL A 91 -7.08 11.78 -2.71
N LEU A 92 -7.54 12.49 -3.74
CA LEU A 92 -8.44 13.63 -3.54
C LEU A 92 -9.75 13.21 -2.87
N LEU A 93 -10.38 12.14 -3.36
CA LEU A 93 -11.60 11.59 -2.78
C LEU A 93 -11.39 11.18 -1.32
N TYR A 94 -10.28 10.51 -1.04
CA TYR A 94 -9.91 10.10 0.31
C TYR A 94 -9.72 11.30 1.25
N LEU A 95 -8.92 12.29 0.83
CA LEU A 95 -8.67 13.49 1.63
C LEU A 95 -9.93 14.29 1.92
N ILE A 96 -10.84 14.41 0.94
CA ILE A 96 -12.13 15.07 1.14
C ILE A 96 -12.95 14.30 2.18
N SER A 97 -13.02 12.97 2.07
CA SER A 97 -13.81 12.14 2.99
C SER A 97 -13.28 12.20 4.41
N VAL A 98 -11.96 12.05 4.59
CA VAL A 98 -11.33 12.17 5.91
C VAL A 98 -11.48 13.59 6.46
N GLY A 99 -11.35 14.61 5.62
CA GLY A 99 -11.59 16.00 5.99
C GLY A 99 -13.01 16.20 6.52
N CYS A 100 -14.02 15.63 5.87
CA CYS A 100 -15.40 15.66 6.35
C CYS A 100 -15.55 14.98 7.71
N ILE A 101 -14.94 13.80 7.90
CA ILE A 101 -14.98 13.07 9.18
C ILE A 101 -14.34 13.90 10.30
N LEU A 102 -13.18 14.48 10.04
CA LEU A 102 -12.51 15.34 11.01
C LEU A 102 -13.30 16.61 11.34
N LEU A 103 -14.01 17.19 10.38
CA LEU A 103 -14.89 18.33 10.64
C LEU A 103 -16.09 17.94 11.50
N ILE A 104 -16.70 16.77 11.26
CA ILE A 104 -17.82 16.25 12.08
C ILE A 104 -17.35 16.04 13.52
N HIS A 105 -16.15 15.53 13.72
CA HIS A 105 -15.57 15.23 15.03
C HIS A 105 -14.52 16.27 15.48
N ALA A 106 -14.65 17.52 15.07
CA ALA A 106 -13.64 18.57 15.31
C ALA A 106 -13.27 18.77 16.79
N SER A 107 -14.24 18.59 17.70
CA SER A 107 -14.04 18.64 19.15
C SER A 107 -13.04 17.60 19.68
N ASN A 108 -12.92 16.47 18.99
CA ASN A 108 -12.10 15.35 19.42
C ASN A 108 -10.67 15.39 18.85
N ILE A 109 -10.38 16.31 17.93
CA ILE A 109 -9.05 16.39 17.29
C ILE A 109 -7.97 16.69 18.30
N ILE A 110 -8.14 17.76 19.09
CA ILE A 110 -7.15 18.16 20.09
C ILE A 110 -6.98 17.10 21.19
N PRO A 111 -8.07 16.56 21.78
CA PRO A 111 -7.95 15.43 22.73
C PRO A 111 -7.19 14.24 22.15
N SER A 112 -7.47 13.85 20.91
CA SER A 112 -6.80 12.71 20.26
C SER A 112 -5.29 12.97 20.06
N LEU A 113 -4.91 14.20 19.68
CA LEU A 113 -3.49 14.56 19.55
C LEU A 113 -2.77 14.54 20.91
N ILE A 114 -3.41 15.00 21.96
CA ILE A 114 -2.87 14.96 23.32
C ILE A 114 -2.72 13.50 23.75
N LEU A 115 -3.73 12.67 23.52
CA LEU A 115 -3.72 11.24 23.84
C LEU A 115 -2.52 10.52 23.18
N ILE A 116 -2.25 10.79 21.90
CA ILE A 116 -1.09 10.21 21.20
C ILE A 116 0.22 10.56 21.92
N ILE A 117 0.38 11.81 22.35
CA ILE A 117 1.60 12.28 23.01
C ILE A 117 1.69 11.70 24.42
N GLU A 118 0.62 11.76 25.19
CA GLU A 118 0.59 11.26 26.57
C GLU A 118 0.87 9.76 26.62
N ASP A 119 0.22 8.97 25.75
CA ASP A 119 0.41 7.52 25.68
C ASP A 119 1.82 7.14 25.21
N ALA A 120 2.40 7.91 24.28
CA ALA A 120 3.76 7.65 23.79
C ALA A 120 4.82 7.79 24.91
N PHE A 121 4.57 8.64 25.90
CA PHE A 121 5.48 8.91 27.02
C PHE A 121 4.98 8.36 28.35
N ALA A 122 3.84 7.65 28.39
CA ALA A 122 3.32 7.07 29.61
C ALA A 122 4.25 5.99 30.16
N ALA A 123 4.43 5.97 31.49
CA ALA A 123 5.29 5.01 32.17
C ALA A 123 4.89 3.53 31.91
N ASN A 124 3.61 3.28 31.67
CA ASN A 124 3.10 1.94 31.32
C ASN A 124 3.60 1.44 29.95
N ALA A 125 3.87 2.34 29.01
CA ALA A 125 4.51 2.00 27.73
C ALA A 125 5.99 1.59 27.93
N VAL A 126 6.64 2.10 28.97
CA VAL A 126 8.07 1.91 29.24
C VAL A 126 8.36 0.65 30.08
N LEU A 127 7.42 0.20 30.91
CA LEU A 127 7.65 -0.83 31.96
C LEU A 127 7.45 -2.28 31.52
N GLY A 128 6.97 -2.55 30.32
CA GLY A 128 6.79 -3.93 29.86
C GLY A 128 7.50 -4.17 28.52
N GLY A 129 7.91 -5.39 28.24
CA GLY A 129 8.44 -5.79 26.92
C GLY A 129 7.56 -5.38 25.71
N ALA A 130 6.44 -4.72 25.97
CA ALA A 130 5.55 -4.08 25.01
C ALA A 130 6.22 -2.93 24.22
N VAL A 131 7.15 -2.16 24.80
CA VAL A 131 7.83 -1.06 24.08
C VAL A 131 8.55 -1.58 22.85
N GLY A 132 9.28 -2.69 22.98
CA GLY A 132 9.94 -3.31 21.84
C GLY A 132 8.96 -3.77 20.76
N ALA A 133 7.81 -4.30 21.15
CA ALA A 133 6.77 -4.75 20.23
C ALA A 133 6.09 -3.54 19.52
N ILE A 134 5.82 -2.45 20.23
CA ILE A 134 5.23 -1.22 19.68
C ILE A 134 6.19 -0.56 18.70
N ILE A 135 7.47 -0.39 19.09
CA ILE A 135 8.51 0.16 18.22
C ILE A 135 8.67 -0.72 16.98
N LEU A 136 8.71 -2.04 17.14
CA LEU A 136 8.84 -2.98 16.04
C LEU A 136 7.63 -2.91 15.09
N ALA A 137 6.41 -2.83 15.63
CA ALA A 137 5.19 -2.69 14.84
C ALA A 137 5.18 -1.37 14.07
N GLY A 138 5.52 -0.26 14.73
CA GLY A 138 5.64 1.06 14.11
C GLY A 138 6.71 1.10 13.03
N ALA A 139 7.90 0.57 13.30
CA ALA A 139 9.01 0.51 12.34
C ALA A 139 8.65 -0.35 11.12
N ARG A 140 8.02 -1.52 11.31
CA ARG A 140 7.54 -2.37 10.21
C ARG A 140 6.52 -1.63 9.36
N ARG A 141 5.51 -0.99 9.96
CA ARG A 141 4.49 -0.26 9.20
C ARG A 141 5.08 0.95 8.46
N ALA A 142 5.96 1.70 9.10
CA ALA A 142 6.65 2.83 8.45
C ALA A 142 7.54 2.39 7.29
N ALA A 143 8.25 1.27 7.42
CA ALA A 143 9.09 0.73 6.35
C ALA A 143 8.26 0.29 5.13
N PHE A 144 7.04 -0.23 5.34
CA PHE A 144 6.14 -0.66 4.27
C PHE A 144 5.17 0.42 3.79
N SER A 145 5.09 1.57 4.47
CA SER A 145 4.16 2.64 4.12
C SER A 145 4.47 3.26 2.76
N ASN A 146 5.74 3.41 2.43
CA ASN A 146 6.15 4.02 1.17
C ASN A 146 7.40 3.35 0.58
N GLU A 147 7.64 3.62 -0.70
CA GLU A 147 8.74 3.04 -1.46
C GLU A 147 10.13 3.52 -1.00
N ALA A 148 10.23 4.67 -0.35
CA ALA A 148 11.48 5.16 0.21
C ALA A 148 11.95 4.29 1.38
N GLY A 149 11.02 3.78 2.21
CA GLY A 149 11.33 2.85 3.29
C GLY A 149 11.84 1.49 2.80
N ILE A 150 11.26 0.99 1.72
CA ILE A 150 11.65 -0.29 1.09
C ILE A 150 12.91 -0.10 0.21
N GLY A 151 13.17 1.12 -0.28
CA GLY A 151 14.29 1.42 -1.18
C GLY A 151 13.98 1.16 -2.66
N THR A 152 12.71 1.01 -3.04
CA THR A 152 12.27 0.75 -4.43
C THR A 152 12.04 2.03 -5.24
N ALA A 153 11.84 3.17 -4.60
CA ALA A 153 11.59 4.45 -5.22
C ALA A 153 12.55 4.79 -6.39
N PRO A 154 13.88 4.59 -6.28
CA PRO A 154 14.80 4.87 -7.39
C PRO A 154 14.55 4.04 -8.66
N MET A 155 13.85 2.91 -8.56
CA MET A 155 13.55 2.08 -9.74
C MET A 155 12.47 2.71 -10.63
N MET A 156 11.46 3.35 -10.03
CA MET A 156 10.40 4.04 -10.76
C MET A 156 10.87 5.41 -11.24
N HIS A 157 11.45 6.20 -10.34
CA HIS A 157 11.97 7.53 -10.67
C HIS A 157 13.10 7.49 -11.71
N GLY A 158 13.93 6.46 -11.71
CA GLY A 158 14.94 6.23 -12.73
C GLY A 158 14.39 5.86 -14.13
N ALA A 159 13.08 5.63 -14.26
CA ALA A 159 12.41 5.43 -15.54
C ALA A 159 11.79 6.72 -16.12
N THR A 160 11.83 7.81 -15.36
CA THR A 160 11.27 9.11 -15.75
C THR A 160 12.12 9.73 -16.87
N LYS A 161 11.44 10.32 -17.84
CA LYS A 161 12.09 11.06 -18.91
C LYS A 161 12.39 12.49 -18.44
N THR A 162 13.55 12.68 -17.85
CA THR A 162 14.02 13.99 -17.40
C THR A 162 15.50 14.17 -17.75
N GLU A 163 15.89 15.38 -18.05
CA GLU A 163 17.29 15.78 -18.25
C GLU A 163 17.91 16.30 -16.94
N GLU A 164 17.09 16.53 -15.90
CA GLU A 164 17.51 17.09 -14.64
C GLU A 164 17.28 16.09 -13.47
N PRO A 165 18.28 15.26 -13.13
CA PRO A 165 18.14 14.26 -12.05
C PRO A 165 17.78 14.86 -10.69
N ILE A 166 18.26 16.06 -10.39
CA ILE A 166 17.99 16.78 -9.12
C ILE A 166 16.48 17.10 -9.02
N ARG A 167 15.88 17.56 -10.11
CA ARG A 167 14.45 17.88 -10.16
C ARG A 167 13.59 16.63 -9.88
N GLU A 168 13.97 15.50 -10.47
CA GLU A 168 13.29 14.23 -10.20
C GLU A 168 13.46 13.79 -8.75
N GLY A 169 14.64 13.98 -8.17
CA GLY A 169 14.88 13.72 -6.75
C GLY A 169 13.99 14.56 -5.82
N LEU A 170 13.79 15.85 -6.14
CA LEU A 170 12.89 16.72 -5.38
C LEU A 170 11.42 16.27 -5.50
N VAL A 171 10.99 15.82 -6.67
CA VAL A 171 9.65 15.23 -6.85
C VAL A 171 9.51 13.94 -6.03
N ALA A 172 10.53 13.10 -6.04
CA ALA A 172 10.52 11.84 -5.28
C ALA A 172 10.37 12.06 -3.75
N MET A 173 10.88 13.17 -3.22
CA MET A 173 10.72 13.51 -1.79
C MET A 173 9.26 13.80 -1.40
N LEU A 174 8.42 14.22 -2.34
CA LEU A 174 7.00 14.48 -2.06
C LEU A 174 6.21 13.20 -1.78
N GLY A 175 6.62 12.06 -2.34
CA GLY A 175 5.96 10.77 -2.11
C GLY A 175 5.84 10.43 -0.63
N PRO A 176 6.94 10.25 0.12
CA PRO A 176 6.91 9.99 1.56
C PRO A 176 6.21 11.08 2.38
N ALA A 177 6.34 12.36 1.99
CA ALA A 177 5.69 13.45 2.70
C ALA A 177 4.16 13.37 2.57
N ILE A 178 3.63 13.15 1.38
CA ILE A 178 2.19 13.05 1.15
C ILE A 178 1.64 11.75 1.74
N ASP A 179 2.28 10.62 1.46
CA ASP A 179 1.79 9.31 1.88
C ASP A 179 1.90 9.13 3.40
N THR A 180 3.09 9.29 3.97
CA THR A 180 3.33 8.95 5.38
C THR A 180 2.93 10.08 6.32
N ILE A 181 3.34 11.34 6.04
CA ILE A 181 3.05 12.44 6.96
C ILE A 181 1.60 12.89 6.84
N LEU A 182 1.07 13.02 5.62
CA LEU A 182 -0.29 13.52 5.44
C LEU A 182 -1.33 12.39 5.54
N VAL A 183 -1.30 11.42 4.64
CA VAL A 183 -2.36 10.40 4.51
C VAL A 183 -2.41 9.49 5.73
N CYS A 184 -1.27 8.97 6.20
CA CYS A 184 -1.26 8.08 7.38
C CYS A 184 -1.65 8.80 8.67
N THR A 185 -1.21 10.06 8.86
CA THR A 185 -1.62 10.86 10.04
C THR A 185 -3.11 11.12 10.03
N LEU A 186 -3.66 11.53 8.89
CA LEU A 186 -5.09 11.76 8.74
C LEU A 186 -5.91 10.49 8.97
N THR A 187 -5.42 9.33 8.50
CA THR A 187 -6.08 8.03 8.75
C THR A 187 -6.07 7.69 10.24
N GLY A 188 -4.93 7.84 10.90
CA GLY A 188 -4.81 7.62 12.35
C GLY A 188 -5.73 8.52 13.14
N LEU A 189 -5.76 9.81 12.82
CA LEU A 189 -6.68 10.76 13.45
C LEU A 189 -8.13 10.40 13.21
N CYS A 190 -8.50 9.98 12.00
CA CYS A 190 -9.86 9.55 11.67
C CYS A 190 -10.33 8.42 12.59
N ILE A 191 -9.48 7.41 12.84
CA ILE A 191 -9.78 6.29 13.74
C ILE A 191 -9.91 6.78 15.20
N LEU A 192 -9.01 7.65 15.64
CA LEU A 192 -8.99 8.13 17.03
C LEU A 192 -10.17 9.04 17.33
N VAL A 193 -10.50 10.01 16.46
CA VAL A 193 -11.57 10.99 16.72
C VAL A 193 -12.96 10.34 16.72
N THR A 194 -13.13 9.22 16.01
CA THR A 194 -14.39 8.46 15.98
C THR A 194 -14.59 7.57 17.20
N GLY A 195 -13.53 7.26 17.96
CA GLY A 195 -13.58 6.41 19.15
C GLY A 195 -13.81 4.93 18.85
N VAL A 196 -13.85 4.49 17.60
CA VAL A 196 -14.10 3.07 17.23
C VAL A 196 -13.03 2.13 17.76
N TRP A 197 -11.82 2.62 17.96
CA TRP A 197 -10.69 1.84 18.45
C TRP A 197 -10.87 1.36 19.92
N GLU A 198 -11.71 2.02 20.69
CA GLU A 198 -12.02 1.63 22.10
C GLU A 198 -13.10 0.56 22.18
N SER A 199 -14.02 0.51 21.22
CA SER A 199 -15.23 -0.31 21.26
C SER A 199 -15.21 -1.52 20.34
N SER A 200 -14.27 -1.56 19.40
CA SER A 200 -14.20 -2.59 18.36
C SER A 200 -13.02 -3.54 18.60
N ASP A 201 -13.25 -4.82 18.41
CA ASP A 201 -12.20 -5.85 18.34
C ASP A 201 -11.58 -5.94 16.93
N SER A 202 -12.06 -5.11 16.00
CA SER A 202 -11.58 -5.07 14.61
C SER A 202 -10.16 -4.57 14.52
N SER A 203 -9.41 -5.03 13.53
CA SER A 203 -8.03 -4.61 13.29
C SER A 203 -7.77 -4.29 11.82
N GLY A 204 -6.74 -3.51 11.55
CA GLY A 204 -6.32 -3.19 10.19
C GLY A 204 -7.36 -2.38 9.43
N ILE A 205 -7.75 -2.86 8.24
CA ILE A 205 -8.67 -2.16 7.35
C ILE A 205 -10.10 -2.11 7.90
N ALA A 206 -10.55 -3.17 8.59
CA ALA A 206 -11.88 -3.25 9.17
C ALA A 206 -12.14 -2.10 10.16
N LEU A 207 -11.16 -1.77 11.00
CA LEU A 207 -11.25 -0.63 11.92
C LEU A 207 -11.42 0.71 11.17
N THR A 208 -10.75 0.89 10.04
CA THR A 208 -10.91 2.09 9.21
C THR A 208 -12.29 2.13 8.55
N VAL A 209 -12.83 0.97 8.14
CA VAL A 209 -14.19 0.84 7.60
C VAL A 209 -15.21 1.29 8.64
N GLU A 210 -15.10 0.82 9.87
CA GLU A 210 -15.99 1.21 10.97
C GLU A 210 -15.93 2.71 11.26
N ALA A 211 -14.72 3.31 11.27
CA ALA A 211 -14.55 4.76 11.44
C ALA A 211 -15.29 5.56 10.36
N PHE A 212 -15.20 5.10 9.10
CA PHE A 212 -15.90 5.73 7.99
C PHE A 212 -17.42 5.51 8.06
N GLN A 213 -17.87 4.31 8.43
CA GLN A 213 -19.30 3.99 8.58
C GLN A 213 -19.94 4.82 9.69
N THR A 214 -19.27 4.94 10.83
CA THR A 214 -19.78 5.70 11.98
C THR A 214 -19.99 7.18 11.64
N SER A 215 -19.08 7.77 10.86
CA SER A 215 -19.09 9.19 10.55
C SER A 215 -19.84 9.55 9.28
N LEU A 216 -19.81 8.68 8.28
CA LEU A 216 -20.44 8.86 6.97
C LEU A 216 -21.36 7.66 6.66
N PRO A 217 -22.55 7.59 7.29
CA PRO A 217 -23.49 6.51 7.04
C PRO A 217 -23.83 6.42 5.56
N PHE A 218 -23.90 5.19 5.02
CA PHE A 218 -24.16 4.84 3.61
C PHE A 218 -23.00 5.08 2.63
N LEU A 219 -22.26 6.19 2.70
CA LEU A 219 -21.24 6.54 1.72
C LEU A 219 -19.83 6.14 2.14
N GLY A 220 -19.53 6.16 3.45
CA GLY A 220 -18.21 5.98 3.99
C GLY A 220 -17.55 4.67 3.54
N SER A 221 -18.26 3.55 3.69
CA SER A 221 -17.76 2.23 3.30
C SER A 221 -17.47 2.12 1.81
N TYR A 222 -18.37 2.60 0.97
CA TYR A 222 -18.19 2.53 -0.50
C TYR A 222 -17.04 3.40 -0.98
N ILE A 223 -16.88 4.60 -0.41
CA ILE A 223 -15.75 5.48 -0.72
C ILE A 223 -14.44 4.79 -0.33
N LEU A 224 -14.38 4.26 0.89
CA LEU A 224 -13.19 3.57 1.36
C LEU A 224 -12.89 2.32 0.53
N ALA A 225 -13.93 1.52 0.19
CA ALA A 225 -13.79 0.37 -0.71
C ALA A 225 -13.17 0.77 -2.04
N PHE A 226 -13.68 1.82 -2.67
CA PHE A 226 -13.14 2.33 -3.92
C PHE A 226 -11.68 2.76 -3.76
N CYS A 227 -11.35 3.49 -2.70
CA CYS A 227 -9.97 3.91 -2.43
C CYS A 227 -9.04 2.70 -2.25
N VAL A 228 -9.45 1.69 -1.48
CA VAL A 228 -8.66 0.48 -1.25
C VAL A 228 -8.47 -0.33 -2.52
N LEU A 229 -9.52 -0.49 -3.32
CA LEU A 229 -9.44 -1.18 -4.61
C LEU A 229 -8.46 -0.49 -5.57
N VAL A 230 -8.56 0.83 -5.71
CA VAL A 230 -7.67 1.61 -6.58
C VAL A 230 -6.24 1.57 -6.05
N PHE A 231 -6.04 1.79 -4.75
CA PHE A 231 -4.71 1.76 -4.13
C PHE A 231 -4.06 0.39 -4.26
N GLY A 232 -4.77 -0.67 -3.90
CA GLY A 232 -4.26 -2.03 -4.00
C GLY A 232 -3.95 -2.42 -5.45
N PHE A 233 -4.84 -2.10 -6.39
CA PHE A 233 -4.62 -2.35 -7.82
C PHE A 233 -3.37 -1.61 -8.35
N THR A 234 -3.23 -0.32 -8.06
CA THR A 234 -2.07 0.47 -8.53
C THR A 234 -0.77 -0.01 -7.89
N THR A 235 -0.81 -0.45 -6.64
CA THR A 235 0.33 -1.06 -5.94
C THR A 235 0.74 -2.39 -6.60
N ILE A 236 -0.22 -3.30 -6.87
CA ILE A 236 0.06 -4.55 -7.58
C ILE A 236 0.72 -4.27 -8.92
N VAL A 237 0.18 -3.33 -9.68
CA VAL A 237 0.74 -2.98 -11.00
C VAL A 237 2.14 -2.38 -10.87
N GLY A 238 2.40 -1.53 -9.88
CA GLY A 238 3.73 -0.95 -9.61
C GLY A 238 4.77 -2.00 -9.20
N LEU A 239 4.40 -2.89 -8.27
CA LEU A 239 5.28 -3.97 -7.80
C LEU A 239 5.74 -4.89 -8.93
N SER A 240 4.89 -5.13 -9.94
CA SER A 240 5.27 -5.94 -11.11
C SER A 240 6.48 -5.36 -11.85
N TYR A 241 6.56 -4.05 -11.94
CA TYR A 241 7.68 -3.37 -12.58
C TYR A 241 8.99 -3.56 -11.80
N TYR A 242 8.92 -3.46 -10.46
CA TYR A 242 10.10 -3.63 -9.61
C TYR A 242 10.66 -5.05 -9.68
N GLY A 243 9.81 -6.05 -9.54
CA GLY A 243 10.24 -7.44 -9.66
C GLY A 243 10.82 -7.77 -11.03
N ARG A 244 10.21 -7.26 -12.11
CA ARG A 244 10.74 -7.39 -13.46
C ARG A 244 12.12 -6.74 -13.60
N LYS A 245 12.33 -5.55 -13.03
CA LYS A 245 13.62 -4.86 -13.06
C LYS A 245 14.70 -5.62 -12.28
N CYS A 246 14.35 -6.16 -11.10
CA CYS A 246 15.25 -6.98 -10.30
C CYS A 246 15.66 -8.24 -11.07
N LEU A 247 14.69 -8.95 -11.65
CA LEU A 247 14.98 -10.15 -12.43
C LEU A 247 15.84 -9.83 -13.68
N SER A 248 15.51 -8.74 -14.37
CA SER A 248 16.29 -8.29 -15.55
C SER A 248 17.74 -7.96 -15.22
N PHE A 249 18.02 -7.47 -14.02
CA PHE A 249 19.40 -7.21 -13.58
C PHE A 249 20.19 -8.50 -13.34
N ILE A 250 19.54 -9.54 -12.79
CA ILE A 250 20.21 -10.81 -12.45
C ILE A 250 20.45 -11.67 -13.70
N ILE A 251 19.41 -11.89 -14.51
CA ILE A 251 19.44 -12.88 -15.62
C ILE A 251 19.40 -12.25 -17.01
N GLY A 252 19.38 -10.91 -17.08
CA GLY A 252 19.36 -10.15 -18.34
C GLY A 252 17.97 -9.67 -18.78
N ALA A 253 17.96 -8.59 -19.51
CA ALA A 253 16.74 -7.87 -19.93
C ALA A 253 15.76 -8.74 -20.76
N ARG A 254 16.31 -9.68 -21.56
CA ARG A 254 15.52 -10.61 -22.38
C ARG A 254 14.62 -11.53 -21.54
N TYR A 255 15.12 -12.00 -20.41
CA TYR A 255 14.41 -12.94 -19.53
C TYR A 255 13.53 -12.26 -18.50
N GLY A 256 13.75 -10.96 -18.24
CA GLY A 256 12.91 -10.19 -17.31
C GLY A 256 11.44 -10.18 -17.66
N TRP A 257 11.10 -10.37 -18.94
CA TRP A 257 9.71 -10.43 -19.40
C TRP A 257 8.92 -11.63 -18.84
N TYR A 258 9.59 -12.76 -18.59
CA TYR A 258 8.95 -13.95 -18.01
C TYR A 258 8.46 -13.73 -16.59
N PHE A 259 8.99 -12.72 -15.88
CA PHE A 259 8.48 -12.31 -14.58
C PHE A 259 6.99 -11.97 -14.61
N ASN A 260 6.49 -11.36 -15.67
CA ASN A 260 5.09 -10.97 -15.77
C ASN A 260 4.15 -12.19 -15.74
N TYR A 261 4.54 -13.30 -16.38
CA TYR A 261 3.74 -14.53 -16.35
C TYR A 261 3.74 -15.17 -14.97
N TRP A 262 4.91 -15.25 -14.35
CA TRP A 262 5.04 -15.74 -12.99
C TRP A 262 4.25 -14.87 -12.01
N TYR A 263 4.30 -13.55 -12.17
CA TYR A 263 3.60 -12.58 -11.35
C TYR A 263 2.08 -12.74 -11.42
N VAL A 264 1.54 -12.88 -12.63
CA VAL A 264 0.12 -13.13 -12.86
C VAL A 264 -0.31 -14.46 -12.23
N GLY A 265 0.51 -15.51 -12.36
CA GLY A 265 0.26 -16.79 -11.70
C GLY A 265 0.21 -16.69 -10.17
N ILE A 266 1.08 -15.88 -9.56
CA ILE A 266 1.10 -15.67 -8.10
C ILE A 266 -0.13 -14.87 -7.63
N ILE A 267 -0.68 -13.95 -8.41
CA ILE A 267 -1.94 -13.31 -8.04
C ILE A 267 -3.02 -14.37 -7.85
N ILE A 268 -3.15 -15.32 -8.79
CA ILE A 268 -4.13 -16.40 -8.71
C ILE A 268 -3.89 -17.29 -7.48
N VAL A 269 -2.63 -17.64 -7.20
CA VAL A 269 -2.29 -18.43 -6.01
C VAL A 269 -2.57 -17.65 -4.73
N GLY A 270 -2.28 -16.35 -4.69
CA GLY A 270 -2.57 -15.48 -3.54
C GLY A 270 -4.05 -15.44 -3.18
N LEU A 271 -4.91 -15.59 -4.18
CA LEU A 271 -6.36 -15.66 -3.98
C LEU A 271 -6.82 -16.96 -3.30
N SER A 272 -6.15 -18.08 -3.58
CA SER A 272 -6.47 -19.36 -2.94
C SER A 272 -5.99 -19.46 -1.50
N LEU A 273 -5.06 -18.58 -1.08
CA LEU A 273 -4.49 -18.54 0.26
C LEU A 273 -5.31 -17.70 1.26
N ILE A 274 -6.41 -17.08 0.82
CA ILE A 274 -7.28 -16.26 1.68
C ILE A 274 -7.94 -17.11 2.78
N HIS A 275 -8.05 -18.41 2.58
CA HIS A 275 -8.70 -19.34 3.49
C HIS A 275 -7.72 -20.09 4.42
N ILE A 276 -6.44 -19.75 4.41
CA ILE A 276 -5.40 -20.26 5.30
C ILE A 276 -4.97 -19.17 6.28
#